data_0a91c842422f94a0d346e95462147484
#
_entry.id   0a91c842422f94a0d346e95462147484
#
_cell.length_a   1.000
_cell.length_b   1.000
_cell.length_c   1.000
_cell.angle_alpha   90.00
_cell.angle_beta   90.00
_cell.angle_gamma   90.00
#
_symmetry.space_group_name_H-M   'P 1'
#
loop_
_entity.id
_entity.type
_entity.pdbx_description
1 polymer ?
#
loop_
_entity_poly.entity_id
_entity_poly.type
_entity_poly.pdbx_seq_one_letter_code
_entity_poly.pdbx_strand_id
1 'polypeptide(L)'
;MLYPKIGIRPTIDGRWGGVRESLEEQTMAMARNAKALIEENLRYPDGTPVQCVIADSTIGGGAEAAACADKFSTQNVVATLTVTRCWCYGSETFDMDPLTIKAVWGFNGTERPGAVYLAAVMAAHAQKGLPAFSIYGHDVQEATDTSVPPDAAEKILRFAKCAVAVGWMKNKSYVNVGGVAMGIAGSYCNAGMFQKYLGIRPEWVDMTEVARRITLEIYDHEEYEKAIAWVKANCHEGLDINAGKDLPEIIRKSKVVPPDKDWE
;
A
#
# COMPACT_ATOMS: atom_id res chain seq x y z
N MET A 1 2.05 -16.12 -10.26
CA MET A 1 2.26 -15.28 -9.04
C MET A 1 0.91 -14.96 -8.46
N LEU A 2 0.73 -14.98 -7.14
CA LEU A 2 -0.56 -14.68 -6.53
C LEU A 2 -0.70 -13.15 -6.36
N TYR A 3 -1.69 -12.54 -7.03
CA TYR A 3 -1.91 -11.10 -6.94
C TYR A 3 -2.44 -10.67 -5.57
N PRO A 4 -1.96 -9.55 -4.99
CA PRO A 4 -2.55 -8.95 -3.80
C PRO A 4 -3.92 -8.37 -4.14
N LYS A 5 -4.96 -8.78 -3.42
CA LYS A 5 -6.34 -8.36 -3.67
C LYS A 5 -6.85 -7.41 -2.60
N ILE A 6 -7.88 -6.65 -2.93
CA ILE A 6 -8.57 -5.77 -2.01
C ILE A 6 -9.91 -6.39 -1.62
N GLY A 7 -10.13 -6.58 -0.33
CA GLY A 7 -11.38 -7.03 0.24
C GLY A 7 -12.36 -5.87 0.42
N ILE A 8 -13.60 -6.03 0.01
CA ILE A 8 -14.65 -5.03 0.22
C ILE A 8 -15.66 -5.59 1.21
N ARG A 9 -15.86 -4.86 2.32
CA ARG A 9 -16.70 -5.24 3.44
C ARG A 9 -17.92 -4.32 3.51
N PRO A 10 -19.08 -4.71 2.93
CA PRO A 10 -20.32 -3.95 3.01
C PRO A 10 -20.93 -4.09 4.41
N THR A 11 -20.80 -3.07 5.26
CA THR A 11 -21.33 -3.10 6.62
C THR A 11 -22.70 -2.41 6.71
N ILE A 12 -23.60 -2.96 7.50
CA ILE A 12 -24.99 -2.56 7.59
C ILE A 12 -25.47 -2.59 9.05
N ASP A 13 -26.53 -1.86 9.35
CA ASP A 13 -27.28 -2.00 10.59
C ASP A 13 -27.86 -3.41 10.68
N GLY A 14 -27.45 -4.18 11.67
CA GLY A 14 -27.82 -5.59 11.83
C GLY A 14 -29.23 -5.84 12.33
N ARG A 15 -30.03 -4.80 12.64
CA ARG A 15 -31.37 -4.94 13.18
C ARG A 15 -32.38 -5.38 12.12
N TRP A 16 -32.90 -6.59 12.29
CA TRP A 16 -33.98 -7.12 11.50
C TRP A 16 -35.32 -6.44 11.85
N GLY A 17 -36.30 -6.55 10.97
CA GLY A 17 -37.65 -6.00 11.15
C GLY A 17 -37.84 -4.65 10.44
N GLY A 18 -37.22 -4.47 9.26
CA GLY A 18 -37.43 -3.33 8.36
C GLY A 18 -36.20 -2.45 8.17
N VAL A 19 -35.31 -2.33 9.17
CA VAL A 19 -34.12 -1.44 9.03
C VAL A 19 -33.10 -2.04 8.09
N ARG A 20 -32.65 -3.26 8.38
CA ARG A 20 -31.66 -3.95 7.58
C ARG A 20 -32.16 -4.18 6.15
N GLU A 21 -33.35 -4.73 6.04
CA GLU A 21 -33.98 -5.08 4.76
C GLU A 21 -34.10 -3.87 3.82
N SER A 22 -34.39 -2.69 4.40
CA SER A 22 -34.51 -1.44 3.62
C SER A 22 -33.19 -0.92 3.06
N LEU A 23 -32.03 -1.41 3.55
CA LEU A 23 -30.70 -0.90 3.21
C LEU A 23 -29.82 -1.94 2.52
N GLU A 24 -30.21 -3.20 2.48
CA GLU A 24 -29.38 -4.32 2.03
C GLU A 24 -28.87 -4.12 0.59
N GLU A 25 -29.80 -3.87 -0.35
CA GLU A 25 -29.43 -3.71 -1.75
C GLU A 25 -28.58 -2.47 -1.98
N GLN A 26 -28.87 -1.36 -1.32
CA GLN A 26 -28.06 -0.14 -1.44
C GLN A 26 -26.64 -0.33 -0.93
N THR A 27 -26.48 -1.03 0.20
CA THR A 27 -25.18 -1.33 0.78
C THR A 27 -24.34 -2.20 -0.15
N MET A 28 -24.96 -3.24 -0.72
CA MET A 28 -24.28 -4.10 -1.69
C MET A 28 -23.99 -3.38 -3.01
N ALA A 29 -24.89 -2.51 -3.47
CA ALA A 29 -24.66 -1.69 -4.67
C ALA A 29 -23.45 -0.76 -4.50
N MET A 30 -23.32 -0.08 -3.35
CA MET A 30 -22.15 0.74 -3.06
C MET A 30 -20.86 -0.08 -3.06
N ALA A 31 -20.87 -1.29 -2.49
CA ALA A 31 -19.72 -2.19 -2.50
C ALA A 31 -19.34 -2.62 -3.93
N ARG A 32 -20.34 -2.94 -4.76
CA ARG A 32 -20.12 -3.25 -6.19
C ARG A 32 -19.56 -2.06 -6.97
N ASN A 33 -20.05 -0.86 -6.70
CA ASN A 33 -19.57 0.37 -7.35
C ASN A 33 -18.12 0.69 -6.93
N ALA A 34 -17.76 0.50 -5.66
CA ALA A 34 -16.39 0.63 -5.21
C ALA A 34 -15.46 -0.42 -5.84
N LYS A 35 -15.92 -1.66 -6.00
CA LYS A 35 -15.19 -2.71 -6.74
C LYS A 35 -14.96 -2.30 -8.19
N ALA A 36 -16.01 -1.92 -8.89
CA ALA A 36 -15.93 -1.50 -10.30
C ALA A 36 -14.95 -0.33 -10.46
N LEU A 37 -15.06 0.69 -9.61
CA LEU A 37 -14.13 1.84 -9.60
C LEU A 37 -12.67 1.39 -9.52
N ILE A 38 -12.34 0.47 -8.62
CA ILE A 38 -10.97 0.00 -8.44
C ILE A 38 -10.51 -0.82 -9.65
N GLU A 39 -11.31 -1.78 -10.09
CA GLU A 39 -10.95 -2.72 -11.16
C GLU A 39 -10.87 -2.06 -12.54
N GLU A 40 -11.65 -1.02 -12.78
CA GLU A 40 -11.61 -0.25 -14.02
C GLU A 40 -10.41 0.69 -14.12
N ASN A 41 -9.98 1.27 -12.99
CA ASN A 41 -8.98 2.34 -12.97
C ASN A 41 -7.58 1.91 -12.56
N LEU A 42 -7.40 0.77 -11.90
CA LEU A 42 -6.09 0.32 -11.42
C LEU A 42 -5.65 -0.96 -12.12
N ARG A 43 -4.34 -1.03 -12.35
CA ARG A 43 -3.69 -2.18 -13.00
C ARG A 43 -2.50 -2.64 -12.16
N TYR A 44 -2.25 -3.94 -12.18
CA TYR A 44 -0.99 -4.52 -11.75
C TYR A 44 0.13 -4.20 -12.76
N PRO A 45 1.40 -4.43 -12.42
CA PRO A 45 2.53 -4.11 -13.32
C PRO A 45 2.47 -4.80 -14.69
N ASP A 46 1.79 -5.92 -14.80
CA ASP A 46 1.60 -6.65 -16.06
C ASP A 46 0.37 -6.20 -16.88
N GLY A 47 -0.31 -5.15 -16.45
CA GLY A 47 -1.50 -4.60 -17.10
C GLY A 47 -2.83 -5.26 -16.70
N THR A 48 -2.80 -6.36 -15.93
CA THR A 48 -4.02 -7.01 -15.42
C THR A 48 -4.77 -6.08 -14.47
N PRO A 49 -6.12 -5.98 -14.54
CA PRO A 49 -6.90 -5.21 -13.58
C PRO A 49 -6.68 -5.64 -12.14
N VAL A 50 -6.59 -4.67 -11.23
CA VAL A 50 -6.55 -4.96 -9.80
C VAL A 50 -7.80 -5.72 -9.39
N GLN A 51 -7.66 -6.79 -8.63
CA GLN A 51 -8.76 -7.67 -8.25
C GLN A 51 -9.32 -7.28 -6.88
N CYS A 52 -10.66 -7.22 -6.81
CA CYS A 52 -11.39 -7.03 -5.56
C CYS A 52 -12.24 -8.24 -5.22
N VAL A 53 -12.34 -8.52 -3.92
CA VAL A 53 -13.19 -9.58 -3.36
C VAL A 53 -14.23 -8.93 -2.46
N ILE A 54 -15.53 -9.11 -2.76
CA ILE A 54 -16.62 -8.63 -1.89
C ILE A 54 -17.03 -9.77 -0.96
N ALA A 55 -17.43 -9.46 0.28
CA ALA A 55 -18.11 -10.39 1.17
C ALA A 55 -19.38 -10.97 0.50
N ASP A 56 -19.76 -12.19 0.84
CA ASP A 56 -20.91 -12.87 0.20
C ASP A 56 -22.26 -12.27 0.62
N SER A 57 -22.29 -11.60 1.76
CA SER A 57 -23.44 -10.88 2.28
C SER A 57 -23.04 -9.52 2.84
N THR A 58 -24.01 -8.67 3.13
CA THR A 58 -23.80 -7.52 4.01
C THR A 58 -23.43 -7.99 5.41
N ILE A 59 -22.64 -7.20 6.13
CA ILE A 59 -22.08 -7.53 7.44
C ILE A 59 -22.82 -6.70 8.50
N GLY A 60 -23.79 -7.29 9.15
CA GLY A 60 -24.57 -6.68 10.22
C GLY A 60 -24.45 -7.42 11.56
N GLY A 61 -23.61 -8.47 11.61
CA GLY A 61 -23.39 -9.25 12.82
C GLY A 61 -22.08 -10.05 12.80
N GLY A 62 -21.73 -10.62 13.95
CA GLY A 62 -20.46 -11.32 14.14
C GLY A 62 -20.27 -12.54 13.24
N ALA A 63 -21.34 -13.29 12.96
CA ALA A 63 -21.27 -14.47 12.08
C ALA A 63 -20.89 -14.09 10.63
N GLU A 64 -21.48 -13.01 10.11
CA GLU A 64 -21.19 -12.51 8.76
C GLU A 64 -19.79 -11.91 8.69
N ALA A 65 -19.36 -11.24 9.77
CA ALA A 65 -17.99 -10.73 9.87
C ALA A 65 -16.95 -11.87 9.86
N ALA A 66 -17.20 -12.95 10.56
CA ALA A 66 -16.37 -14.15 10.58
C ALA A 66 -16.31 -14.82 9.20
N ALA A 67 -17.45 -15.04 8.56
CA ALA A 67 -17.51 -15.61 7.20
C ALA A 67 -16.75 -14.75 6.18
N CYS A 68 -16.84 -13.42 6.30
CA CYS A 68 -16.07 -12.49 5.47
C CYS A 68 -14.56 -12.65 5.70
N ALA A 69 -14.12 -12.73 6.96
CA ALA A 69 -12.72 -12.91 7.32
C ALA A 69 -12.17 -14.25 6.78
N ASP A 70 -12.92 -15.34 6.94
CA ASP A 70 -12.56 -16.66 6.41
C ASP A 70 -12.40 -16.63 4.88
N LYS A 71 -13.34 -16.01 4.17
CA LYS A 71 -13.25 -15.83 2.72
C LYS A 71 -12.00 -15.05 2.32
N PHE A 72 -11.71 -13.95 3.00
CA PHE A 72 -10.59 -13.08 2.65
C PHE A 72 -9.23 -13.73 2.93
N SER A 73 -9.13 -14.51 4.01
CA SER A 73 -7.90 -15.21 4.39
C SER A 73 -7.42 -16.21 3.32
N THR A 74 -8.35 -16.81 2.58
CA THR A 74 -8.05 -17.80 1.53
C THR A 74 -7.77 -17.18 0.17
N GLN A 75 -7.99 -15.87 -0.02
CA GLN A 75 -7.94 -15.23 -1.34
C GLN A 75 -6.81 -14.21 -1.52
N ASN A 76 -5.81 -14.19 -0.65
CA ASN A 76 -4.70 -13.24 -0.67
C ASN A 76 -5.19 -11.77 -0.62
N VAL A 77 -6.19 -11.49 0.19
CA VAL A 77 -6.62 -10.12 0.48
C VAL A 77 -5.56 -9.48 1.39
N VAL A 78 -4.97 -8.37 0.93
CA VAL A 78 -3.91 -7.65 1.66
C VAL A 78 -4.40 -6.35 2.28
N ALA A 79 -5.56 -5.89 1.83
CA ALA A 79 -6.18 -4.67 2.32
C ALA A 79 -7.70 -4.80 2.27
N THR A 80 -8.39 -4.08 3.17
CA THR A 80 -9.85 -4.05 3.20
C THR A 80 -10.38 -2.63 3.11
N LEU A 81 -11.42 -2.47 2.30
CA LEU A 81 -12.26 -1.29 2.24
C LEU A 81 -13.62 -1.64 2.87
N THR A 82 -13.87 -1.16 4.07
CA THR A 82 -15.19 -1.24 4.69
C THR A 82 -16.07 -0.13 4.11
N VAL A 83 -17.21 -0.51 3.55
CA VAL A 83 -18.21 0.40 3.00
C VAL A 83 -19.38 0.43 3.99
N THR A 84 -19.57 1.57 4.66
CA THR A 84 -20.67 1.74 5.61
C THR A 84 -21.71 2.71 5.09
N ARG A 85 -22.89 2.17 4.78
CA ARG A 85 -24.04 2.93 4.27
C ARG A 85 -24.74 3.72 5.37
N CYS A 86 -24.76 3.18 6.58
CA CYS A 86 -25.53 3.70 7.69
C CYS A 86 -24.78 3.55 9.00
N TRP A 87 -25.41 3.97 10.10
CA TRP A 87 -24.94 3.63 11.44
C TRP A 87 -24.98 2.11 11.64
N CYS A 88 -23.86 1.54 12.08
CA CYS A 88 -23.71 0.13 12.40
C CYS A 88 -23.40 -0.02 13.89
N TYR A 89 -23.56 -1.22 14.42
CA TYR A 89 -23.30 -1.50 15.83
C TYR A 89 -22.29 -2.65 15.95
N GLY A 90 -21.44 -2.57 16.95
CA GLY A 90 -20.56 -3.64 17.35
C GLY A 90 -19.26 -3.79 16.55
N SER A 91 -18.55 -4.85 16.87
CA SER A 91 -17.21 -5.14 16.33
C SER A 91 -17.23 -5.74 14.93
N GLU A 92 -18.38 -6.12 14.42
CA GLU A 92 -18.57 -6.65 13.04
C GLU A 92 -18.14 -5.66 11.96
N THR A 93 -18.10 -4.37 12.30
CA THR A 93 -17.64 -3.31 11.36
C THR A 93 -16.14 -3.25 11.20
N PHE A 94 -15.37 -3.91 12.08
CA PHE A 94 -13.91 -3.92 12.00
C PHE A 94 -13.40 -5.09 11.18
N ASP A 95 -12.36 -4.80 10.40
CA ASP A 95 -11.44 -5.84 10.00
C ASP A 95 -10.46 -6.07 11.16
N MET A 96 -10.57 -7.24 11.79
CA MET A 96 -9.78 -7.57 12.97
C MET A 96 -8.39 -8.12 12.66
N ASP A 97 -8.07 -8.42 11.39
CA ASP A 97 -6.74 -8.89 11.01
C ASP A 97 -5.72 -7.73 11.13
N PRO A 98 -4.74 -7.80 12.04
CA PRO A 98 -3.76 -6.75 12.24
C PRO A 98 -2.81 -6.56 11.04
N LEU A 99 -2.76 -7.52 10.13
CA LEU A 99 -1.84 -7.53 8.98
C LEU A 99 -2.45 -6.97 7.71
N THR A 100 -3.75 -6.71 7.67
CA THR A 100 -4.40 -6.04 6.54
C THR A 100 -4.35 -4.52 6.68
N ILE A 101 -4.19 -3.84 5.55
CA ILE A 101 -4.31 -2.38 5.47
C ILE A 101 -5.79 -2.03 5.36
N LYS A 102 -6.26 -1.06 6.14
CA LYS A 102 -7.70 -0.80 6.29
C LYS A 102 -8.10 0.60 5.88
N ALA A 103 -9.21 0.71 5.16
CA ALA A 103 -9.92 1.96 4.98
C ALA A 103 -11.41 1.76 5.25
N VAL A 104 -12.08 2.83 5.65
CA VAL A 104 -13.53 2.85 5.86
C VAL A 104 -14.10 3.99 5.04
N TRP A 105 -15.02 3.68 4.13
CA TRP A 105 -15.79 4.66 3.39
C TRP A 105 -17.19 4.79 3.99
N GLY A 106 -17.47 5.96 4.56
CA GLY A 106 -18.77 6.32 5.10
C GLY A 106 -19.61 7.09 4.08
N PHE A 107 -20.82 6.62 3.82
CA PHE A 107 -21.78 7.31 2.96
C PHE A 107 -22.22 8.63 3.59
N ASN A 108 -22.05 9.74 2.87
CA ASN A 108 -22.52 11.06 3.30
C ASN A 108 -23.88 11.37 2.67
N GLY A 109 -24.95 10.81 3.24
CA GLY A 109 -26.28 10.91 2.67
C GLY A 109 -27.27 11.72 3.52
N THR A 110 -28.39 12.11 2.90
CA THR A 110 -29.50 12.85 3.55
C THR A 110 -30.17 12.04 4.64
N GLU A 111 -30.15 10.70 4.55
CA GLU A 111 -30.74 9.82 5.54
C GLU A 111 -29.73 8.76 6.01
N ARG A 112 -29.74 8.48 7.32
CA ARG A 112 -28.91 7.43 7.95
C ARG A 112 -27.47 7.43 7.47
N PRO A 113 -26.75 8.57 7.53
CA PRO A 113 -25.44 8.70 6.90
C PRO A 113 -24.39 7.85 7.62
N GLY A 114 -23.73 6.95 6.90
CA GLY A 114 -22.59 6.19 7.39
C GLY A 114 -21.39 7.07 7.72
N ALA A 115 -21.29 8.27 7.15
CA ALA A 115 -20.28 9.26 7.47
C ALA A 115 -20.34 9.71 8.95
N VAL A 116 -21.50 9.74 9.56
CA VAL A 116 -21.63 10.03 11.00
C VAL A 116 -21.06 8.87 11.83
N TYR A 117 -21.28 7.63 11.41
CA TYR A 117 -20.72 6.46 12.06
C TYR A 117 -19.21 6.37 11.88
N LEU A 118 -18.66 6.93 10.80
CA LEU A 118 -17.24 6.87 10.47
C LEU A 118 -16.35 7.36 11.63
N ALA A 119 -16.73 8.43 12.30
CA ALA A 119 -15.96 8.95 13.44
C ALA A 119 -15.86 7.91 14.58
N ALA A 120 -16.96 7.24 14.89
CA ALA A 120 -17.00 6.22 15.94
C ALA A 120 -16.16 4.99 15.56
N VAL A 121 -16.26 4.51 14.32
CA VAL A 121 -15.49 3.33 13.89
C VAL A 121 -14.00 3.63 13.80
N MET A 122 -13.61 4.86 13.39
CA MET A 122 -12.20 5.27 13.38
C MET A 122 -11.61 5.35 14.79
N ALA A 123 -12.36 5.93 15.74
CA ALA A 123 -11.95 5.96 17.15
C ALA A 123 -11.76 4.53 17.72
N ALA A 124 -12.67 3.63 17.40
CA ALA A 124 -12.57 2.25 17.85
C ALA A 124 -11.42 1.46 17.21
N HIS A 125 -11.10 1.71 15.93
CA HIS A 125 -9.89 1.18 15.31
C HIS A 125 -8.63 1.68 16.01
N ALA A 126 -8.55 2.98 16.32
CA ALA A 126 -7.42 3.57 17.06
C ALA A 126 -7.24 2.94 18.44
N GLN A 127 -8.34 2.77 19.18
CA GLN A 127 -8.33 2.10 20.49
C GLN A 127 -7.77 0.67 20.45
N LYS A 128 -8.03 -0.05 19.37
CA LYS A 128 -7.58 -1.45 19.20
C LYS A 128 -6.18 -1.58 18.60
N GLY A 129 -5.53 -0.46 18.28
CA GLY A 129 -4.24 -0.47 17.59
C GLY A 129 -4.33 -1.01 16.15
N LEU A 130 -5.49 -0.90 15.52
CA LEU A 130 -5.77 -1.30 14.14
C LEU A 130 -5.92 -0.04 13.27
N PRO A 131 -4.84 0.59 12.81
CA PRO A 131 -4.93 1.84 12.07
C PRO A 131 -5.76 1.67 10.80
N ALA A 132 -6.64 2.62 10.53
CA ALA A 132 -7.47 2.66 9.35
C ALA A 132 -7.52 4.07 8.76
N PHE A 133 -7.81 4.19 7.45
CA PHE A 133 -7.98 5.45 6.75
C PHE A 133 -9.46 5.78 6.59
N SER A 134 -9.85 7.00 6.92
CA SER A 134 -11.23 7.48 6.75
C SER A 134 -11.46 8.04 5.36
N ILE A 135 -12.58 7.69 4.75
CA ILE A 135 -13.01 8.17 3.43
C ILE A 135 -14.48 8.58 3.53
N TYR A 136 -14.82 9.76 3.04
CA TYR A 136 -16.20 10.18 2.82
C TYR A 136 -16.24 11.27 1.74
N GLY A 137 -17.38 11.43 1.06
CA GLY A 137 -17.64 12.50 0.12
C GLY A 137 -17.94 13.81 0.83
N HIS A 138 -17.47 14.93 0.28
CA HIS A 138 -17.73 16.26 0.84
C HIS A 138 -19.21 16.64 0.71
N ASP A 139 -19.78 16.40 -0.47
CA ASP A 139 -21.17 16.75 -0.75
C ASP A 139 -22.13 15.69 -0.21
N VAL A 140 -23.32 16.15 0.18
CA VAL A 140 -24.38 15.26 0.69
C VAL A 140 -25.09 14.63 -0.50
N GLN A 141 -25.15 13.29 -0.51
CA GLN A 141 -25.84 12.51 -1.52
C GLN A 141 -27.29 12.23 -1.10
N GLU A 142 -28.17 12.08 -2.07
CA GLU A 142 -29.53 11.60 -1.81
C GLU A 142 -29.53 10.16 -1.25
N ALA A 143 -30.50 9.84 -0.41
CA ALA A 143 -30.56 8.58 0.29
C ALA A 143 -30.53 7.34 -0.63
N THR A 144 -31.01 7.46 -1.86
CA THR A 144 -31.04 6.38 -2.86
C THR A 144 -29.80 6.32 -3.74
N ASP A 145 -28.93 7.32 -3.68
CA ASP A 145 -27.72 7.37 -4.48
C ASP A 145 -26.69 6.38 -3.93
N THR A 146 -26.22 5.48 -4.79
CA THR A 146 -25.19 4.48 -4.48
C THR A 146 -23.88 4.76 -5.23
N SER A 147 -23.79 5.86 -5.96
CA SER A 147 -22.60 6.24 -6.72
C SER A 147 -21.43 6.58 -5.78
N VAL A 148 -20.23 6.54 -6.31
CA VAL A 148 -19.02 6.97 -5.59
C VAL A 148 -18.76 8.44 -5.97
N PRO A 149 -18.87 9.40 -5.05
CA PRO A 149 -18.56 10.80 -5.33
C PRO A 149 -17.11 10.98 -5.80
N PRO A 150 -16.83 11.95 -6.68
CA PRO A 150 -15.50 12.12 -7.27
C PRO A 150 -14.36 12.24 -6.26
N ASP A 151 -14.56 12.97 -5.18
CA ASP A 151 -13.56 13.14 -4.12
C ASP A 151 -13.38 11.89 -3.26
N ALA A 152 -14.44 11.10 -3.03
CA ALA A 152 -14.35 9.79 -2.41
C ALA A 152 -13.68 8.78 -3.36
N ALA A 153 -13.96 8.84 -4.67
CA ALA A 153 -13.32 8.00 -5.68
C ALA A 153 -11.80 8.22 -5.71
N GLU A 154 -11.35 9.48 -5.71
CA GLU A 154 -9.91 9.80 -5.64
C GLU A 154 -9.25 9.16 -4.40
N LYS A 155 -9.87 9.28 -3.22
CA LYS A 155 -9.35 8.73 -1.97
C LYS A 155 -9.33 7.20 -1.98
N ILE A 156 -10.39 6.56 -2.51
CA ILE A 156 -10.49 5.09 -2.65
C ILE A 156 -9.39 4.59 -3.59
N LEU A 157 -9.20 5.22 -4.75
CA LEU A 157 -8.16 4.83 -5.71
C LEU A 157 -6.76 5.03 -5.15
N ARG A 158 -6.51 6.13 -4.44
CA ARG A 158 -5.24 6.37 -3.76
C ARG A 158 -4.95 5.30 -2.70
N PHE A 159 -5.93 5.00 -1.85
CA PHE A 159 -5.84 3.91 -0.87
C PHE A 159 -5.54 2.58 -1.54
N ALA A 160 -6.32 2.20 -2.55
CA ALA A 160 -6.19 0.94 -3.26
C ALA A 160 -4.82 0.79 -3.93
N LYS A 161 -4.32 1.84 -4.59
CA LYS A 161 -2.99 1.85 -5.20
C LYS A 161 -1.88 1.64 -4.17
N CYS A 162 -1.90 2.36 -3.06
CA CYS A 162 -0.92 2.21 -1.98
C CYS A 162 -1.00 0.81 -1.34
N ALA A 163 -2.21 0.32 -1.09
CA ALA A 163 -2.44 -0.99 -0.49
C ALA A 163 -1.91 -2.13 -1.38
N VAL A 164 -2.15 -2.07 -2.68
CA VAL A 164 -1.59 -3.05 -3.64
C VAL A 164 -0.07 -2.98 -3.67
N ALA A 165 0.53 -1.79 -3.65
CA ALA A 165 1.98 -1.63 -3.62
C ALA A 165 2.61 -2.27 -2.36
N VAL A 166 2.03 -2.03 -1.18
CA VAL A 166 2.47 -2.68 0.06
C VAL A 166 2.24 -4.20 0.02
N GLY A 167 1.10 -4.64 -0.55
CA GLY A 167 0.82 -6.06 -0.75
C GLY A 167 1.87 -6.77 -1.61
N TRP A 168 2.42 -6.10 -2.64
CA TRP A 168 3.53 -6.61 -3.44
C TRP A 168 4.84 -6.69 -2.67
N MET A 169 5.07 -5.80 -1.72
CA MET A 169 6.27 -5.78 -0.88
C MET A 169 6.25 -6.87 0.18
N LYS A 170 5.05 -7.24 0.66
CA LYS A 170 4.88 -8.23 1.74
C LYS A 170 5.59 -9.54 1.43
N ASN A 171 6.35 -10.06 2.39
CA ASN A 171 7.17 -11.28 2.30
C ASN A 171 8.34 -11.21 1.29
N LYS A 172 8.67 -10.04 0.78
CA LYS A 172 9.89 -9.81 -0.02
C LYS A 172 11.08 -9.52 0.90
N SER A 173 12.25 -9.48 0.30
CA SER A 173 13.46 -9.01 0.97
C SER A 173 13.90 -7.66 0.40
N TYR A 174 14.40 -6.81 1.27
CA TYR A 174 15.14 -5.60 0.92
C TYR A 174 16.62 -5.87 1.18
N VAL A 175 17.43 -5.79 0.13
CA VAL A 175 18.87 -6.01 0.25
C VAL A 175 19.57 -4.69 0.46
N ASN A 176 20.26 -4.57 1.60
CA ASN A 176 21.15 -3.46 1.91
C ASN A 176 22.61 -3.90 1.64
N VAL A 177 23.27 -3.23 0.71
CA VAL A 177 24.66 -3.53 0.35
C VAL A 177 25.57 -2.55 1.07
N GLY A 178 26.47 -3.08 1.88
CA GLY A 178 27.38 -2.29 2.72
C GLY A 178 26.73 -1.86 4.03
N GLY A 179 27.32 -0.84 4.65
CA GLY A 179 26.89 -0.27 5.93
C GLY A 179 26.40 1.16 5.80
N VAL A 180 26.52 1.90 6.90
CA VAL A 180 26.21 3.34 6.93
C VAL A 180 27.26 4.11 6.14
N ALA A 181 26.85 4.85 5.13
CA ALA A 181 27.76 5.66 4.33
C ALA A 181 28.27 6.86 5.15
N MET A 182 29.54 6.85 5.52
CA MET A 182 30.26 7.95 6.22
C MET A 182 29.52 8.51 7.45
N GLY A 183 28.73 7.70 8.15
CA GLY A 183 27.97 8.13 9.31
C GLY A 183 26.75 9.03 8.99
N ILE A 184 26.33 9.12 7.74
CA ILE A 184 25.17 9.93 7.35
C ILE A 184 23.90 9.29 7.87
N ALA A 185 23.17 9.99 8.72
CA ALA A 185 21.97 9.48 9.40
C ALA A 185 20.88 8.96 8.41
N GLY A 186 20.72 9.58 7.23
CA GLY A 186 19.78 9.15 6.21
C GLY A 186 20.10 7.80 5.55
N SER A 187 21.30 7.25 5.77
CA SER A 187 21.68 5.93 5.24
C SER A 187 21.37 4.78 6.21
N TYR A 188 20.80 5.07 7.40
CA TYR A 188 20.36 4.04 8.35
C TYR A 188 19.09 3.38 7.85
N CYS A 189 19.10 2.07 7.76
CA CYS A 189 17.93 1.25 7.52
C CYS A 189 17.34 0.76 8.84
N ASN A 190 16.13 1.19 9.19
CA ASN A 190 15.43 0.66 10.35
C ASN A 190 14.69 -0.63 9.96
N ALA A 191 15.31 -1.76 10.24
CA ALA A 191 14.77 -3.10 9.98
C ALA A 191 13.38 -3.30 10.60
N GLY A 192 13.16 -2.82 11.82
CA GLY A 192 11.88 -2.94 12.50
C GLY A 192 10.74 -2.20 11.81
N MET A 193 11.02 -1.05 11.21
CA MET A 193 10.06 -0.32 10.40
C MET A 193 9.65 -1.11 9.15
N PHE A 194 10.62 -1.62 8.39
CA PHE A 194 10.35 -2.40 7.18
C PHE A 194 9.55 -3.66 7.49
N GLN A 195 9.90 -4.38 8.56
CA GLN A 195 9.19 -5.58 8.99
C GLN A 195 7.76 -5.26 9.44
N LYS A 196 7.61 -4.25 10.32
CA LYS A 196 6.33 -3.94 10.95
C LYS A 196 5.32 -3.33 9.98
N TYR A 197 5.74 -2.38 9.14
CA TYR A 197 4.82 -1.61 8.31
C TYR A 197 4.70 -2.10 6.88
N LEU A 198 5.74 -2.73 6.34
CA LEU A 198 5.76 -3.19 4.96
C LEU A 198 5.81 -4.73 4.82
N GLY A 199 6.04 -5.45 5.91
CA GLY A 199 6.19 -6.90 5.88
C GLY A 199 7.40 -7.38 5.09
N ILE A 200 8.45 -6.54 5.00
CA ILE A 200 9.68 -6.81 4.24
C ILE A 200 10.76 -7.33 5.19
N ARG A 201 11.54 -8.30 4.74
CA ARG A 201 12.73 -8.78 5.45
C ARG A 201 13.96 -8.01 4.98
N PRO A 202 14.59 -7.19 5.83
CA PRO A 202 15.89 -6.60 5.52
C PRO A 202 16.99 -7.66 5.56
N GLU A 203 17.79 -7.69 4.50
CA GLU A 203 18.96 -8.55 4.36
C GLU A 203 20.20 -7.67 4.17
N TRP A 204 21.34 -8.08 4.69
CA TRP A 204 22.59 -7.32 4.55
C TRP A 204 23.62 -8.14 3.80
N VAL A 205 24.28 -7.49 2.84
CA VAL A 205 25.45 -8.01 2.13
C VAL A 205 26.61 -7.08 2.38
N ASP A 206 27.71 -7.61 2.89
CA ASP A 206 28.93 -6.84 3.11
C ASP A 206 29.59 -6.48 1.76
N MET A 207 30.20 -5.29 1.72
CA MET A 207 30.91 -4.85 0.52
C MET A 207 32.12 -5.72 0.16
N THR A 208 32.70 -6.41 1.13
CA THR A 208 33.77 -7.38 0.87
C THR A 208 33.31 -8.56 0.02
N GLU A 209 32.07 -9.00 0.17
CA GLU A 209 31.48 -10.02 -0.71
C GLU A 209 31.30 -9.53 -2.15
N VAL A 210 30.90 -8.27 -2.31
CA VAL A 210 30.82 -7.65 -3.65
C VAL A 210 32.20 -7.60 -4.29
N ALA A 211 33.20 -7.08 -3.56
CA ALA A 211 34.58 -7.01 -4.04
C ALA A 211 35.14 -8.41 -4.40
N ARG A 212 34.88 -9.40 -3.54
CA ARG A 212 35.28 -10.80 -3.79
C ARG A 212 34.67 -11.33 -5.09
N ARG A 213 33.38 -11.10 -5.32
CA ARG A 213 32.69 -11.56 -6.54
C ARG A 213 33.26 -10.89 -7.80
N ILE A 214 33.52 -9.60 -7.73
CA ILE A 214 34.15 -8.87 -8.85
C ILE A 214 35.54 -9.44 -9.13
N THR A 215 36.40 -9.60 -8.11
CA THR A 215 37.77 -10.11 -8.25
C THR A 215 37.83 -11.52 -8.79
N LEU A 216 36.88 -12.38 -8.42
CA LEU A 216 36.82 -13.79 -8.82
C LEU A 216 35.87 -14.04 -9.99
N GLU A 217 35.33 -12.99 -10.59
CA GLU A 217 34.38 -13.06 -11.73
C GLU A 217 33.17 -13.96 -11.46
N ILE A 218 32.67 -13.94 -10.20
CA ILE A 218 31.49 -14.72 -9.78
C ILE A 218 30.22 -13.89 -10.00
N TYR A 219 29.83 -13.75 -11.26
CA TYR A 219 28.59 -13.10 -11.67
C TYR A 219 28.13 -13.66 -13.03
N ASP A 220 26.88 -13.41 -13.38
CA ASP A 220 26.31 -13.76 -14.67
C ASP A 220 26.81 -12.80 -15.74
N HIS A 221 27.73 -13.27 -16.58
CA HIS A 221 28.35 -12.45 -17.65
C HIS A 221 27.34 -12.01 -18.70
N GLU A 222 26.36 -12.84 -19.05
CA GLU A 222 25.33 -12.49 -20.03
C GLU A 222 24.42 -11.36 -19.51
N GLU A 223 23.98 -11.46 -18.25
CA GLU A 223 23.20 -10.41 -17.62
C GLU A 223 23.99 -9.13 -17.39
N TYR A 224 25.29 -9.23 -17.10
CA TYR A 224 26.18 -8.07 -17.02
C TYR A 224 26.24 -7.30 -18.35
N GLU A 225 26.45 -8.00 -19.46
CA GLU A 225 26.49 -7.37 -20.79
C GLU A 225 25.15 -6.72 -21.17
N LYS A 226 24.03 -7.39 -20.87
CA LYS A 226 22.69 -6.79 -21.04
C LYS A 226 22.51 -5.52 -20.22
N ALA A 227 22.95 -5.54 -18.96
CA ALA A 227 22.87 -4.37 -18.06
C ALA A 227 23.70 -3.20 -18.59
N ILE A 228 24.94 -3.44 -19.02
CA ILE A 228 25.80 -2.42 -19.60
C ILE A 228 25.20 -1.85 -20.89
N ALA A 229 24.70 -2.71 -21.77
CA ALA A 229 24.03 -2.26 -22.99
C ALA A 229 22.81 -1.38 -22.69
N TRP A 230 22.02 -1.75 -21.69
CA TRP A 230 20.86 -0.97 -21.25
C TRP A 230 21.28 0.39 -20.70
N VAL A 231 22.31 0.45 -19.84
CA VAL A 231 22.83 1.69 -19.27
C VAL A 231 23.31 2.63 -20.39
N LYS A 232 24.10 2.11 -21.34
CA LYS A 232 24.59 2.91 -22.49
C LYS A 232 23.46 3.47 -23.35
N ALA A 233 22.35 2.73 -23.48
CA ALA A 233 21.21 3.15 -24.30
C ALA A 233 20.26 4.12 -23.59
N ASN A 234 20.19 4.10 -22.26
CA ASN A 234 19.12 4.79 -21.51
C ASN A 234 19.63 5.82 -20.51
N CYS A 235 20.93 5.86 -20.21
CA CYS A 235 21.52 6.79 -19.27
C CYS A 235 22.41 7.78 -19.97
N HIS A 236 22.46 9.02 -19.47
CA HIS A 236 23.43 10.01 -19.91
C HIS A 236 24.79 9.70 -19.29
N GLU A 237 25.83 9.69 -20.11
CA GLU A 237 27.20 9.59 -19.63
C GLU A 237 27.56 10.86 -18.87
N GLY A 238 28.02 10.69 -17.63
CA GLY A 238 28.55 11.80 -16.82
C GLY A 238 29.96 12.18 -17.22
N LEU A 239 30.43 13.29 -16.70
CA LEU A 239 31.84 13.65 -16.83
C LEU A 239 32.66 12.68 -15.98
N ASP A 240 33.54 11.92 -16.63
CA ASP A 240 34.52 11.10 -15.92
C ASP A 240 35.65 11.99 -15.39
N ILE A 241 35.42 12.57 -14.23
CA ILE A 241 36.41 13.42 -13.56
C ILE A 241 37.59 12.63 -12.98
N ASN A 242 37.46 11.28 -12.94
CA ASN A 242 38.43 10.38 -12.32
C ASN A 242 39.36 9.71 -13.34
N ALA A 243 38.99 9.70 -14.63
CA ALA A 243 39.77 8.99 -15.65
C ALA A 243 41.14 9.61 -15.85
N GLY A 244 42.17 8.80 -15.67
CA GLY A 244 43.56 9.16 -15.98
C GLY A 244 44.17 10.27 -15.15
N LYS A 245 43.59 10.59 -13.96
CA LYS A 245 44.11 11.64 -13.06
C LYS A 245 44.39 11.07 -11.68
N ASP A 246 45.37 11.66 -11.01
CA ASP A 246 45.62 11.36 -9.61
C ASP A 246 44.53 12.02 -8.71
N LEU A 247 44.35 11.46 -7.54
CA LEU A 247 43.31 11.86 -6.57
C LEU A 247 43.40 13.35 -6.16
N PRO A 248 44.58 13.95 -5.91
CA PRO A 248 44.70 15.37 -5.58
C PRO A 248 44.22 16.32 -6.69
N GLU A 249 44.42 15.99 -7.95
CA GLU A 249 43.91 16.79 -9.06
C GLU A 249 42.39 16.71 -9.17
N ILE A 250 41.83 15.51 -8.99
CA ILE A 250 40.38 15.28 -8.96
C ILE A 250 39.72 16.12 -7.85
N ILE A 251 40.27 16.07 -6.65
CA ILE A 251 39.76 16.80 -5.48
C ILE A 251 39.81 18.31 -5.73
N ARG A 252 40.88 18.84 -6.25
CA ARG A 252 41.01 20.25 -6.56
C ARG A 252 40.01 20.76 -7.61
N LYS A 253 39.63 19.91 -8.55
CA LYS A 253 38.61 20.25 -9.57
C LYS A 253 37.17 20.05 -9.06
N SER A 254 37.00 19.39 -7.93
CA SER A 254 35.70 19.21 -7.32
C SER A 254 35.19 20.53 -6.74
N LYS A 255 33.96 20.92 -7.11
CA LYS A 255 33.30 22.10 -6.52
C LYS A 255 32.91 21.91 -5.04
N VAL A 256 33.05 20.72 -4.53
CA VAL A 256 32.73 20.36 -3.14
C VAL A 256 33.87 20.65 -2.19
N VAL A 257 35.09 20.78 -2.70
CA VAL A 257 36.30 21.02 -1.91
C VAL A 257 36.92 22.37 -2.32
N PRO A 258 37.22 23.25 -1.36
CA PRO A 258 37.91 24.49 -1.64
C PRO A 258 39.23 24.24 -2.38
N PRO A 259 39.53 25.01 -3.45
CA PRO A 259 40.71 24.80 -4.30
C PRO A 259 42.06 25.00 -3.60
N ASP A 260 42.05 25.67 -2.46
CA ASP A 260 43.20 26.01 -1.64
C ASP A 260 43.47 25.07 -0.47
N LYS A 261 42.67 23.99 -0.37
CA LYS A 261 42.91 22.99 0.67
C LYS A 261 43.85 21.91 0.18
N ASP A 262 45.00 21.81 0.84
CA ASP A 262 45.92 20.69 0.68
C ASP A 262 45.30 19.45 1.38
N TRP A 263 45.24 18.37 0.63
CA TRP A 263 44.79 17.08 1.12
C TRP A 263 46.03 16.23 1.39
N GLU A 264 46.33 16.05 2.67
CA GLU A 264 47.30 15.07 3.12
C GLU A 264 46.70 13.66 3.16
#